data_a33681911ac48b00503781c026b0cd06
#
_entry.id   a33681911ac48b00503781c026b0cd06
#
_cell.length_a   1.000
_cell.length_b   1.000
_cell.length_c   1.000
_cell.angle_alpha   90.00
_cell.angle_beta   90.00
_cell.angle_gamma   90.00
#
_symmetry.space_group_name_H-M   'P 1'
#
loop_
_entity.id
_entity.type
_entity.pdbx_description
1 polymer ?
#
loop_
_entity_poly.entity_id
_entity_poly.type
_entity_poly.pdbx_seq_one_letter_code
_entity_poly.pdbx_strand_id
1 'polypeptide(L)'
;ITHNLGVRLHGKNVLLLGAGGAARGVLRPILNEQPARVVVKNRSLDKAQAWLAEIEQNADFHEVVGACDLRVAAWADEVTSEYDVIINATASGLSDAFTPPSGVAFAANALAYDMMYGKPTAFLAWARAYGAQTADGWGMLVEQAARSFHIWHGVAPDTAPLFRRIEQGDA
;
A
#
# COMPACT_ATOMS: atom_id res chain seq x y z
N ILE A 1 -7.34 2.88 2.84
CA ILE A 1 -6.70 2.70 4.15
C ILE A 1 -7.23 3.75 5.11
N THR A 2 -6.92 5.03 4.92
CA THR A 2 -7.23 6.09 5.89
C THR A 2 -8.73 6.32 6.06
N HIS A 3 -9.47 6.43 4.96
CA HIS A 3 -10.91 6.71 4.98
C HIS A 3 -11.73 5.49 5.44
N ASN A 4 -11.57 4.35 4.78
CA ASN A 4 -12.47 3.20 5.00
C ASN A 4 -12.08 2.33 6.19
N LEU A 5 -10.76 2.20 6.47
CA LEU A 5 -10.25 1.38 7.58
C LEU A 5 -9.90 2.21 8.82
N GLY A 6 -9.97 3.53 8.74
CA GLY A 6 -9.64 4.43 9.85
C GLY A 6 -8.17 4.38 10.30
N VAL A 7 -7.27 3.78 9.51
CA VAL A 7 -5.86 3.63 9.85
C VAL A 7 -5.08 4.87 9.40
N ARG A 8 -4.59 5.65 10.36
CA ARG A 8 -3.77 6.84 10.10
C ARG A 8 -2.35 6.44 9.72
N LEU A 9 -1.78 7.09 8.69
CA LEU A 9 -0.38 6.88 8.30
C LEU A 9 0.57 7.93 8.88
N HIS A 10 0.05 9.02 9.44
CA HIS A 10 0.86 10.07 10.02
C HIS A 10 1.81 9.55 11.11
N GLY A 11 3.10 9.81 10.95
CA GLY A 11 4.15 9.37 11.88
C GLY A 11 4.44 7.87 11.87
N LYS A 12 3.85 7.09 10.94
CA LYS A 12 3.97 5.63 10.86
C LYS A 12 5.13 5.18 9.98
N ASN A 13 5.62 3.97 10.22
CA ASN A 13 6.55 3.27 9.35
C ASN A 13 5.75 2.46 8.33
N VAL A 14 5.88 2.81 7.07
CA VAL A 14 5.17 2.17 5.96
C VAL A 14 6.14 1.39 5.08
N LEU A 15 5.82 0.13 4.77
CA LEU A 15 6.51 -0.66 3.78
C LEU A 15 5.64 -0.79 2.52
N LEU A 16 6.17 -0.37 1.39
CA LEU A 16 5.54 -0.54 0.08
C LEU A 16 6.29 -1.62 -0.71
N LEU A 17 5.62 -2.72 -1.00
CA LEU A 17 6.17 -3.84 -1.77
C LEU A 17 5.89 -3.64 -3.26
N GLY A 18 6.96 -3.56 -4.04
CA GLY A 18 6.92 -3.34 -5.49
C GLY A 18 7.29 -1.91 -5.91
N ALA A 19 7.74 -1.75 -7.15
CA ALA A 19 8.08 -0.48 -7.79
C ALA A 19 7.42 -0.35 -9.17
N GLY A 20 6.33 -1.08 -9.39
CA GLY A 20 5.51 -1.04 -10.62
C GLY A 20 4.50 0.10 -10.63
N GLY A 21 3.63 0.10 -11.64
CA GLY A 21 2.61 1.14 -11.83
C GLY A 21 1.69 1.33 -10.61
N ALA A 22 1.29 0.23 -9.96
CA ALA A 22 0.45 0.28 -8.75
C ALA A 22 1.16 1.01 -7.61
N ALA A 23 2.43 0.65 -7.32
CA ALA A 23 3.23 1.31 -6.29
C ALA A 23 3.45 2.80 -6.60
N ARG A 24 3.74 3.12 -7.87
CA ARG A 24 3.91 4.52 -8.34
C ARG A 24 2.64 5.34 -8.12
N GLY A 25 1.46 4.75 -8.38
CA GLY A 25 0.17 5.43 -8.21
C GLY A 25 -0.19 5.73 -6.77
N VAL A 26 0.25 4.92 -5.79
CA VAL A 26 -0.11 5.08 -4.39
C VAL A 26 0.94 5.80 -3.54
N LEU A 27 2.17 5.96 -4.02
CA LEU A 27 3.24 6.58 -3.23
C LEU A 27 2.89 8.02 -2.83
N ARG A 28 2.47 8.86 -3.78
CA ARG A 28 2.11 10.25 -3.49
C ARG A 28 0.96 10.38 -2.48
N PRO A 29 -0.16 9.67 -2.61
CA PRO A 29 -1.18 9.59 -1.56
C PRO A 29 -0.65 9.17 -0.19
N ILE A 30 0.27 8.19 -0.13
CA ILE A 30 0.88 7.75 1.12
C ILE A 30 1.71 8.87 1.74
N LEU A 31 2.55 9.55 0.97
CA LEU A 31 3.40 10.65 1.43
C LEU A 31 2.57 11.85 1.91
N ASN A 32 1.44 12.14 1.27
CA ASN A 32 0.52 13.21 1.70
C ASN A 32 -0.03 12.98 3.12
N GLU A 33 -0.08 11.75 3.59
CA GLU A 33 -0.47 11.40 4.96
C GLU A 33 0.67 11.60 5.98
N GLN A 34 1.84 12.06 5.55
CA GLN A 34 3.00 12.39 6.38
C GLN A 34 3.48 11.22 7.25
N PRO A 35 3.77 10.03 6.68
CA PRO A 35 4.41 8.96 7.44
C PRO A 35 5.81 9.39 7.91
N ALA A 36 6.30 8.81 9.01
CA ALA A 36 7.66 9.03 9.47
C ALA A 36 8.67 8.42 8.49
N ARG A 37 8.34 7.23 7.97
CA ARG A 37 9.19 6.50 7.03
C ARG A 37 8.36 5.77 6.00
N VAL A 38 8.86 5.75 4.76
CA VAL A 38 8.40 4.85 3.70
C VAL A 38 9.60 4.10 3.14
N VAL A 39 9.55 2.77 3.20
CA VAL A 39 10.53 1.90 2.53
C VAL A 39 9.86 1.23 1.35
N VAL A 40 10.43 1.38 0.17
CA VAL A 40 10.00 0.65 -1.03
C VAL A 40 10.90 -0.55 -1.22
N LYS A 41 10.38 -1.78 -1.04
CA LYS A 41 11.13 -3.01 -1.34
C LYS A 41 10.72 -3.56 -2.71
N ASN A 42 11.73 -3.84 -3.53
CA ASN A 42 11.51 -4.41 -4.86
C ASN A 42 12.53 -5.51 -5.19
N ARG A 43 12.11 -6.51 -5.97
CA ARG A 43 13.02 -7.60 -6.40
C ARG A 43 14.19 -7.07 -7.23
N SER A 44 13.93 -6.10 -8.09
CA SER A 44 14.95 -5.41 -8.90
C SER A 44 15.27 -4.09 -8.19
N LEU A 45 16.37 -4.03 -7.46
CA LEU A 45 16.79 -2.84 -6.73
C LEU A 45 17.03 -1.67 -7.68
N ASP A 46 17.67 -1.91 -8.83
CA ASP A 46 17.95 -0.88 -9.85
C ASP A 46 16.68 -0.14 -10.30
N LYS A 47 15.56 -0.87 -10.47
CA LYS A 47 14.27 -0.26 -10.84
C LYS A 47 13.73 0.65 -9.73
N ALA A 48 13.89 0.24 -8.47
CA ALA A 48 13.44 1.04 -7.34
C ALA A 48 14.33 2.28 -7.16
N GLN A 49 15.64 2.14 -7.34
CA GLN A 49 16.60 3.26 -7.29
C GLN A 49 16.36 4.27 -8.42
N ALA A 50 16.15 3.79 -9.65
CA ALA A 50 15.82 4.67 -10.76
C ALA A 50 14.52 5.45 -10.49
N TRP A 51 13.51 4.79 -9.92
CA TRP A 51 12.27 5.46 -9.54
C TRP A 51 12.48 6.48 -8.41
N LEU A 52 13.29 6.18 -7.39
CA LEU A 52 13.62 7.16 -6.33
C LEU A 52 14.32 8.39 -6.93
N ALA A 53 15.27 8.19 -7.85
CA ALA A 53 15.94 9.29 -8.54
C ALA A 53 14.97 10.16 -9.38
N GLU A 54 13.95 9.54 -10.03
CA GLU A 54 12.88 10.29 -10.70
C GLU A 54 12.08 11.17 -9.72
N ILE A 55 11.79 10.63 -8.52
CA ILE A 55 11.07 11.35 -7.45
C ILE A 55 11.91 12.53 -6.94
N GLU A 56 13.19 12.31 -6.68
CA GLU A 56 14.12 13.35 -6.21
C GLU A 56 14.31 14.49 -7.20
N GLN A 57 14.19 14.22 -8.50
CA GLN A 57 14.26 15.24 -9.55
C GLN A 57 12.93 15.99 -9.78
N ASN A 58 11.84 15.50 -9.24
CA ASN A 58 10.51 16.08 -9.44
C ASN A 58 10.15 17.05 -8.32
N ALA A 59 10.13 18.34 -8.64
CA ALA A 59 9.82 19.40 -7.67
C ALA A 59 8.49 19.20 -6.94
N ASP A 60 7.48 18.64 -7.62
CA ASP A 60 6.16 18.35 -7.03
C ASP A 60 6.22 17.28 -5.92
N PHE A 61 7.26 16.45 -5.90
CA PHE A 61 7.48 15.45 -4.85
C PHE A 61 8.28 15.99 -3.67
N HIS A 62 9.14 17.01 -3.87
CA HIS A 62 9.93 17.58 -2.77
C HIS A 62 9.06 18.08 -1.62
N GLU A 63 7.98 18.79 -1.95
CA GLU A 63 7.05 19.30 -0.97
C GLU A 63 6.31 18.16 -0.24
N VAL A 64 5.93 17.11 -0.98
CA VAL A 64 5.15 15.98 -0.47
C VAL A 64 6.02 15.02 0.36
N VAL A 65 7.26 14.78 -0.04
CA VAL A 65 8.21 13.95 0.74
C VAL A 65 8.49 14.61 2.09
N GLY A 66 8.69 15.94 2.11
CA GLY A 66 8.83 16.71 3.34
C GLY A 66 9.86 16.12 4.30
N ALA A 67 9.43 15.78 5.52
CA ALA A 67 10.26 15.17 6.56
C ALA A 67 10.25 13.63 6.54
N CYS A 68 9.56 12.99 5.57
CA CYS A 68 9.48 11.54 5.48
C CYS A 68 10.82 10.93 5.09
N ASP A 69 11.28 9.93 5.84
CA ASP A 69 12.45 9.12 5.50
C ASP A 69 12.08 8.12 4.37
N LEU A 70 12.18 8.56 3.10
CA LEU A 70 11.87 7.75 1.93
C LEU A 70 13.11 6.98 1.47
N ARG A 71 13.03 5.65 1.44
CA ARG A 71 14.13 4.76 1.06
C ARG A 71 13.69 3.68 0.11
N VAL A 72 14.65 3.12 -0.62
CA VAL A 72 14.48 1.88 -1.39
C VAL A 72 15.40 0.80 -0.86
N ALA A 73 14.99 -0.45 -0.95
CA ALA A 73 15.75 -1.61 -0.51
C ALA A 73 15.50 -2.80 -1.46
N ALA A 74 16.48 -3.70 -1.55
CA ALA A 74 16.29 -4.96 -2.25
C ALA A 74 15.34 -5.88 -1.46
N TRP A 75 14.74 -6.83 -2.16
CA TRP A 75 13.82 -7.80 -1.53
C TRP A 75 14.48 -8.62 -0.44
N ALA A 76 15.75 -8.97 -0.65
CA ALA A 76 16.56 -9.79 0.24
C ALA A 76 17.33 -9.00 1.31
N ASP A 77 17.26 -7.65 1.30
CA ASP A 77 17.94 -6.85 2.30
C ASP A 77 17.35 -7.10 3.69
N GLU A 78 18.19 -7.49 4.62
CA GLU A 78 17.83 -7.73 6.02
C GLU A 78 17.83 -6.43 6.83
N VAL A 79 17.10 -5.43 6.36
CA VAL A 79 16.88 -4.23 7.17
C VAL A 79 15.81 -4.59 8.20
N THR A 80 16.25 -4.95 9.39
CA THR A 80 15.35 -5.27 10.51
C THR A 80 14.62 -4.01 10.94
N SER A 81 13.38 -3.86 10.50
CA SER A 81 12.50 -2.76 10.89
C SER A 81 11.11 -3.29 11.09
N GLU A 82 10.44 -2.76 12.11
CA GLU A 82 9.02 -2.98 12.31
C GLU A 82 8.22 -1.96 11.50
N TYR A 83 7.16 -2.44 10.89
CA TYR A 83 6.26 -1.62 10.07
C TYR A 83 4.85 -1.63 10.63
N ASP A 84 4.26 -0.44 10.73
CA ASP A 84 2.87 -0.24 11.14
C ASP A 84 1.91 -0.60 9.99
N VAL A 85 2.33 -0.34 8.75
CA VAL A 85 1.53 -0.64 7.56
C VAL A 85 2.41 -1.25 6.49
N ILE A 86 2.00 -2.40 5.95
CA ILE A 86 2.66 -3.05 4.81
C ILE A 86 1.66 -3.11 3.65
N ILE A 87 2.02 -2.49 2.53
CA ILE A 87 1.18 -2.42 1.33
C ILE A 87 1.80 -3.30 0.25
N ASN A 88 1.08 -4.31 -0.22
CA ASN A 88 1.50 -5.13 -1.34
C ASN A 88 0.97 -4.53 -2.66
N ALA A 89 1.88 -3.95 -3.43
CA ALA A 89 1.63 -3.42 -4.78
C ALA A 89 2.34 -4.25 -5.86
N THR A 90 2.70 -5.51 -5.54
CA THR A 90 3.31 -6.43 -6.49
C THR A 90 2.25 -7.20 -7.29
N ALA A 91 2.65 -7.76 -8.43
CA ALA A 91 1.82 -8.68 -9.21
C ALA A 91 1.79 -10.11 -8.63
N SER A 92 2.35 -10.36 -7.43
CA SER A 92 2.40 -11.70 -6.81
C SER A 92 1.02 -12.29 -6.51
N GLY A 93 0.00 -11.48 -6.38
CA GLY A 93 -1.38 -11.94 -6.24
C GLY A 93 -1.97 -12.58 -7.51
N LEU A 94 -1.30 -12.46 -8.66
CA LEU A 94 -1.65 -13.16 -9.91
C LEU A 94 -1.13 -14.60 -9.94
N SER A 95 -0.10 -14.92 -9.14
CA SER A 95 0.42 -16.25 -8.91
C SER A 95 0.24 -16.58 -7.43
N ASP A 96 -0.08 -17.83 -7.09
CA ASP A 96 -0.25 -18.27 -5.70
C ASP A 96 1.07 -18.30 -4.90
N ALA A 97 2.16 -17.80 -5.48
CA ALA A 97 3.49 -17.79 -4.87
C ALA A 97 3.84 -16.38 -4.38
N PHE A 98 3.83 -16.20 -3.06
CA PHE A 98 4.40 -15.05 -2.37
C PHE A 98 5.58 -15.50 -1.50
N THR A 99 6.75 -14.98 -1.78
CA THR A 99 7.93 -15.15 -0.91
C THR A 99 8.07 -13.87 -0.09
N PRO A 100 7.95 -13.91 1.24
CA PRO A 100 8.12 -12.72 2.07
C PRO A 100 9.48 -12.06 1.86
N PRO A 101 9.57 -10.73 1.89
CA PRO A 101 10.86 -10.04 1.88
C PRO A 101 11.61 -10.28 3.19
N SER A 102 12.96 -10.35 3.13
CA SER A 102 13.79 -10.49 4.31
C SER A 102 13.70 -9.29 5.24
N GLY A 103 13.93 -9.49 6.54
CA GLY A 103 14.06 -8.43 7.54
C GLY A 103 12.78 -7.63 7.82
N VAL A 104 11.59 -8.13 7.47
CA VAL A 104 10.32 -7.46 7.70
C VAL A 104 9.67 -8.00 8.96
N ALA A 105 9.37 -7.10 9.89
CA ALA A 105 8.57 -7.37 11.09
C ALA A 105 7.32 -6.50 11.11
N PHE A 106 6.25 -7.02 11.70
CA PHE A 106 5.01 -6.30 11.93
C PHE A 106 5.04 -5.62 13.29
N ALA A 107 4.76 -4.34 13.36
CA ALA A 107 4.51 -3.64 14.61
C ALA A 107 3.23 -4.16 15.29
N ALA A 108 3.06 -3.86 16.57
CA ALA A 108 1.82 -4.19 17.27
C ALA A 108 0.61 -3.53 16.56
N ASN A 109 -0.43 -4.33 16.28
CA ASN A 109 -1.63 -3.91 15.54
C ASN A 109 -1.35 -3.41 14.11
N ALA A 110 -0.30 -3.90 13.47
CA ALA A 110 0.02 -3.55 12.10
C ALA A 110 -1.08 -3.94 11.12
N LEU A 111 -1.22 -3.16 10.05
CA LEU A 111 -2.08 -3.46 8.91
C LEU A 111 -1.26 -3.99 7.73
N ALA A 112 -1.64 -5.12 7.18
CA ALA A 112 -1.20 -5.59 5.87
C ALA A 112 -2.32 -5.35 4.84
N TYR A 113 -2.03 -4.54 3.85
CA TYR A 113 -2.97 -4.16 2.81
C TYR A 113 -2.51 -4.73 1.46
N ASP A 114 -3.33 -5.59 0.85
CA ASP A 114 -3.07 -6.07 -0.51
C ASP A 114 -3.84 -5.22 -1.52
N MET A 115 -3.16 -4.68 -2.53
CA MET A 115 -3.86 -3.96 -3.61
C MET A 115 -4.63 -4.89 -4.55
N MET A 116 -4.38 -6.20 -4.48
CA MET A 116 -5.26 -7.20 -5.10
C MET A 116 -6.57 -7.33 -4.31
N TYR A 117 -7.64 -7.71 -4.98
CA TYR A 117 -8.98 -7.89 -4.41
C TYR A 117 -9.67 -9.12 -4.97
N GLY A 118 -10.76 -9.54 -4.29
CA GLY A 118 -11.67 -10.58 -4.77
C GLY A 118 -11.20 -12.02 -4.57
N LYS A 119 -10.03 -12.25 -3.98
CA LYS A 119 -9.55 -13.58 -3.60
C LYS A 119 -8.56 -13.53 -2.44
N PRO A 120 -8.46 -14.59 -1.63
CA PRO A 120 -7.38 -14.73 -0.68
C PRO A 120 -6.02 -14.73 -1.39
N THR A 121 -5.04 -14.01 -0.85
CA THR A 121 -3.68 -13.99 -1.37
C THR A 121 -2.69 -14.58 -0.37
N ALA A 122 -1.60 -15.14 -0.86
CA ALA A 122 -0.53 -15.68 -0.02
C ALA A 122 0.13 -14.59 0.84
N PHE A 123 0.14 -13.32 0.38
CA PHE A 123 0.57 -12.18 1.17
C PHE A 123 -0.31 -11.96 2.40
N LEU A 124 -1.63 -11.94 2.25
CA LEU A 124 -2.55 -11.78 3.37
C LEU A 124 -2.52 -12.98 4.34
N ALA A 125 -2.33 -14.19 3.81
CA ALA A 125 -2.17 -15.38 4.64
C ALA A 125 -0.88 -15.30 5.49
N TRP A 126 0.23 -14.88 4.88
CA TRP A 126 1.47 -14.62 5.59
C TRP A 126 1.30 -13.58 6.70
N ALA A 127 0.69 -12.43 6.38
CA ALA A 127 0.50 -11.36 7.36
C ALA A 127 -0.36 -11.79 8.57
N ARG A 128 -1.44 -12.56 8.31
CA ARG A 128 -2.28 -13.13 9.40
C ARG A 128 -1.51 -14.07 10.30
N ALA A 129 -0.62 -14.90 9.74
CA ALA A 129 0.21 -15.81 10.51
C ALA A 129 1.15 -15.08 11.48
N TYR A 130 1.48 -13.82 11.19
CA TYR A 130 2.27 -12.94 12.07
C TYR A 130 1.41 -11.99 12.91
N GLY A 131 0.10 -12.19 12.97
CA GLY A 131 -0.81 -11.43 13.84
C GLY A 131 -1.20 -10.04 13.32
N ALA A 132 -0.90 -9.70 12.06
CA ALA A 132 -1.30 -8.43 11.48
C ALA A 132 -2.80 -8.42 11.11
N GLN A 133 -3.43 -7.26 11.22
CA GLN A 133 -4.72 -7.01 10.59
C GLN A 133 -4.55 -7.04 9.07
N THR A 134 -5.56 -7.51 8.36
CA THR A 134 -5.47 -7.64 6.90
C THR A 134 -6.65 -7.02 6.21
N ALA A 135 -6.39 -6.34 5.08
CA ALA A 135 -7.42 -5.84 4.19
C ALA A 135 -6.95 -5.98 2.73
N ASP A 136 -7.88 -6.11 1.83
CA ASP A 136 -7.64 -6.19 0.39
C ASP A 136 -8.02 -4.91 -0.36
N GLY A 137 -7.84 -4.91 -1.67
CA GLY A 137 -8.04 -3.77 -2.55
C GLY A 137 -9.50 -3.44 -2.89
N TRP A 138 -10.51 -4.14 -2.34
CA TRP A 138 -11.91 -3.86 -2.64
C TRP A 138 -12.28 -2.41 -2.35
N GLY A 139 -11.91 -1.89 -1.18
CA GLY A 139 -12.18 -0.51 -0.83
C GLY A 139 -11.56 0.49 -1.79
N MET A 140 -10.34 0.22 -2.26
CA MET A 140 -9.67 1.05 -3.25
C MET A 140 -10.43 1.03 -4.60
N LEU A 141 -10.87 -0.14 -5.04
CA LEU A 141 -11.64 -0.28 -6.29
C LEU A 141 -12.94 0.52 -6.24
N VAL A 142 -13.69 0.42 -5.14
CA VAL A 142 -14.95 1.14 -4.96
C VAL A 142 -14.73 2.65 -4.98
N GLU A 143 -13.76 3.15 -4.22
CA GLU A 143 -13.48 4.59 -4.14
C GLU A 143 -12.93 5.15 -5.47
N GLN A 144 -12.09 4.38 -6.17
CA GLN A 144 -11.62 4.75 -7.51
C GLN A 144 -12.77 4.85 -8.51
N ALA A 145 -13.71 3.89 -8.49
CA ALA A 145 -14.89 3.92 -9.35
C ALA A 145 -15.80 5.12 -9.02
N ALA A 146 -16.03 5.37 -7.74
CA ALA A 146 -16.81 6.52 -7.28
C ALA A 146 -16.18 7.86 -7.70
N ARG A 147 -14.86 7.98 -7.60
CA ARG A 147 -14.13 9.17 -8.05
C ARG A 147 -14.22 9.37 -9.56
N SER A 148 -14.08 8.30 -10.34
CA SER A 148 -14.23 8.34 -11.80
C SER A 148 -15.64 8.77 -12.20
N PHE A 149 -16.66 8.20 -11.55
CA PHE A 149 -18.05 8.56 -11.76
C PHE A 149 -18.29 10.05 -11.47
N HIS A 150 -17.75 10.54 -10.35
CA HIS A 150 -17.85 11.97 -10.00
C HIS A 150 -17.21 12.87 -11.07
N ILE A 151 -16.04 12.51 -11.58
CA ILE A 151 -15.36 13.30 -12.63
C ILE A 151 -16.18 13.34 -13.91
N TRP A 152 -16.82 12.23 -14.29
CA TRP A 152 -17.58 12.16 -15.54
C TRP A 152 -18.98 12.77 -15.45
N HIS A 153 -19.62 12.67 -14.29
CA HIS A 153 -21.04 13.04 -14.16
C HIS A 153 -21.29 14.20 -13.20
N GLY A 154 -20.27 14.71 -12.51
CA GLY A 154 -20.40 15.81 -11.54
C GLY A 154 -21.09 15.42 -10.21
N VAL A 155 -21.45 14.15 -10.04
CA VAL A 155 -22.18 13.63 -8.88
C VAL A 155 -21.28 12.65 -8.11
N ALA A 156 -21.11 12.87 -6.80
CA ALA A 156 -20.41 11.93 -5.92
C ALA A 156 -21.40 10.84 -5.45
N PRO A 157 -21.24 9.56 -5.86
CA PRO A 157 -22.09 8.48 -5.39
C PRO A 157 -21.78 8.15 -3.93
N ASP A 158 -22.82 7.73 -3.17
CA ASP A 158 -22.64 7.18 -1.84
C ASP A 158 -22.09 5.74 -1.95
N THR A 159 -20.88 5.51 -1.45
CA THR A 159 -20.20 4.20 -1.46
C THR A 159 -20.55 3.32 -0.26
N ALA A 160 -21.11 3.88 0.81
CA ALA A 160 -21.40 3.14 2.04
C ALA A 160 -22.32 1.90 1.86
N PRO A 161 -23.34 1.90 0.97
CA PRO A 161 -24.12 0.69 0.72
C PRO A 161 -23.29 -0.46 0.15
N LEU A 162 -22.29 -0.18 -0.69
CA LEU A 162 -21.40 -1.20 -1.28
C LEU A 162 -20.51 -1.82 -0.20
N PHE A 163 -19.94 -1.01 0.69
CA PHE A 163 -19.12 -1.53 1.79
C PHE A 163 -19.92 -2.46 2.71
N ARG A 164 -21.14 -2.10 3.05
CA ARG A 164 -22.02 -2.97 3.85
C ARG A 164 -22.28 -4.33 3.19
N ARG A 165 -22.47 -4.38 1.86
CA ARG A 165 -22.64 -5.63 1.12
C ARG A 165 -21.39 -6.48 1.10
N ILE A 166 -20.21 -5.86 0.91
CA ILE A 166 -18.91 -6.54 0.95
C ILE A 166 -18.67 -7.19 2.32
N GLU A 167 -18.97 -6.49 3.41
CA GLU A 167 -18.86 -7.01 4.78
C GLU A 167 -19.82 -8.19 5.05
N GLN A 168 -21.00 -8.21 4.41
CA GLN A 168 -21.98 -9.27 4.52
C GLN A 168 -21.67 -10.48 3.62
N GLY A 169 -20.67 -10.39 2.75
CA GLY A 169 -20.31 -11.46 1.82
C GLY A 169 -21.23 -11.56 0.59
N ASP A 170 -22.00 -10.52 0.31
CA ASP A 170 -22.98 -10.45 -0.79
C ASP A 170 -22.43 -9.77 -2.06
N ALA A 171 -21.11 -9.70 -2.21
CA ALA A 171 -20.44 -9.06 -3.35
C ALA A 171 -19.73 -10.03 -4.27
#